data_65b0ae9d5ec7823e22f0aa972cdf0c65
#
_entry.id   65b0ae9d5ec7823e22f0aa972cdf0c65
#
_cell.length_a   1.000
_cell.length_b   1.000
_cell.length_c   1.000
_cell.angle_alpha   90.00
_cell.angle_beta   90.00
_cell.angle_gamma   90.00
#
_symmetry.space_group_name_H-M   'P 1'
#
loop_
_entity.id
_entity.type
_entity.pdbx_description
1 polymer ?
#
loop_
_entity_poly.entity_id
_entity_poly.type
_entity_poly.pdbx_seq_one_letter_code
_entity_poly.pdbx_strand_id
1 'polypeptide(L)'
;LDIKPEKGFNAELGFKQGYKIGNFQGFVDVAGFYTQYKDMVEFQFGLFNNADYTMINSISDAIRMITDGQGFGIGAQFHNVSKAQIYGVEISTNGVYNFNKNTKLFYNLGYVYTEPRDADYKERNDAEDLYTDPLQMKEKSNTGKYLKYRPKHSFKATVDFQWKRINLGANVAWKSKILAVDYLMMDERPKAQLDLMDYVRGIAFGYSKGETLATYWNKHNTPYATVDLRFGVKVTKEVAFQFMVNNLFNKEYSYRPMAVAAPRTFVLKMDVTF
;
A
#
# COMPACT_ATOMS: atom_id res chain seq x y z
N LEU A 1 -14.24 -18.01 14.20
CA LEU A 1 -14.31 -16.71 13.51
C LEU A 1 -15.63 -16.63 12.75
N ASP A 2 -16.51 -15.72 13.17
CA ASP A 2 -17.80 -15.49 12.50
C ASP A 2 -17.63 -14.35 11.48
N ILE A 3 -16.97 -14.65 10.35
CA ILE A 3 -16.77 -13.70 9.27
C ILE A 3 -18.00 -13.74 8.35
N LYS A 4 -18.65 -12.58 8.21
CA LYS A 4 -19.78 -12.40 7.29
C LYS A 4 -19.27 -12.28 5.86
N PRO A 5 -20.03 -12.78 4.87
CA PRO A 5 -19.72 -12.56 3.47
C PRO A 5 -19.73 -11.07 3.12
N GLU A 6 -18.69 -10.62 2.44
CA GLU A 6 -18.59 -9.28 1.87
C GLU A 6 -19.64 -9.10 0.76
N LYS A 7 -20.31 -7.95 0.76
CA LYS A 7 -21.28 -7.57 -0.27
C LYS A 7 -20.96 -6.15 -0.74
N GLY A 8 -21.02 -5.93 -2.05
CA GLY A 8 -20.74 -4.60 -2.56
C GLY A 8 -21.32 -4.38 -3.95
N PHE A 9 -21.26 -3.11 -4.37
CA PHE A 9 -21.49 -2.73 -5.74
C PHE A 9 -20.41 -1.73 -6.19
N ASN A 10 -20.18 -1.71 -7.48
CA ASN A 10 -19.31 -0.74 -8.15
C ASN A 10 -20.11 -0.03 -9.26
N ALA A 11 -19.95 1.28 -9.35
CA ALA A 11 -20.43 2.09 -10.45
C ALA A 11 -19.28 2.89 -11.03
N GLU A 12 -19.16 2.89 -12.34
CA GLU A 12 -18.11 3.59 -13.07
C GLU A 12 -18.73 4.32 -14.27
N LEU A 13 -18.30 5.55 -14.48
CA LEU A 13 -18.61 6.32 -15.67
C LEU A 13 -17.30 6.85 -16.25
N GLY A 14 -17.03 6.50 -17.50
CA GLY A 14 -15.79 6.87 -18.17
C GLY A 14 -16.01 7.42 -19.57
N PHE A 15 -15.01 8.15 -20.02
CA PHE A 15 -14.93 8.68 -21.36
C PHE A 15 -13.55 8.34 -21.94
N LYS A 16 -13.54 7.77 -23.14
CA LYS A 16 -12.34 7.41 -23.88
C LYS A 16 -12.32 8.06 -25.24
N GLN A 17 -11.29 8.85 -25.52
CA GLN A 17 -11.15 9.57 -26.76
C GLN A 17 -9.81 9.27 -27.44
N GLY A 18 -9.87 8.78 -28.66
CA GLY A 18 -8.71 8.66 -29.53
C GLY A 18 -8.27 10.03 -30.07
N TYR A 19 -6.98 10.22 -30.24
CA TYR A 19 -6.42 11.42 -30.84
C TYR A 19 -5.31 11.09 -31.85
N LYS A 20 -5.19 11.95 -32.87
CA LYS A 20 -4.09 11.97 -33.82
C LYS A 20 -3.74 13.42 -34.13
N ILE A 21 -2.60 13.87 -33.61
CA ILE A 21 -2.11 15.26 -33.76
C ILE A 21 -0.69 15.17 -34.33
N GLY A 22 -0.56 15.42 -35.64
CA GLY A 22 0.71 15.22 -36.33
C GLY A 22 1.21 13.78 -36.19
N ASN A 23 2.41 13.62 -35.64
CA ASN A 23 3.04 12.31 -35.40
C ASN A 23 2.63 11.65 -34.08
N PHE A 24 1.86 12.33 -33.20
CA PHE A 24 1.27 11.77 -32.00
C PHE A 24 -0.04 11.06 -32.35
N GLN A 25 -0.18 9.84 -31.86
CA GLN A 25 -1.46 9.13 -31.90
C GLN A 25 -1.63 8.30 -30.64
N GLY A 26 -2.84 8.25 -30.13
CA GLY A 26 -3.13 7.54 -28.91
C GLY A 26 -4.56 7.76 -28.46
N PHE A 27 -4.79 7.57 -27.19
CA PHE A 27 -6.08 7.88 -26.56
C PHE A 27 -5.89 8.42 -25.13
N VAL A 28 -6.86 9.19 -24.71
CA VAL A 28 -7.06 9.64 -23.32
C VAL A 28 -8.28 8.89 -22.80
N ASP A 29 -8.18 8.46 -21.55
CA ASP A 29 -9.22 7.79 -20.82
C ASP A 29 -9.42 8.51 -19.48
N VAL A 30 -10.66 8.87 -19.14
CA VAL A 30 -11.03 9.51 -17.88
C VAL A 30 -12.23 8.77 -17.34
N ALA A 31 -12.13 8.23 -16.11
CA ALA A 31 -13.21 7.53 -15.45
C ALA A 31 -13.38 8.02 -14.02
N GLY A 32 -14.62 8.21 -13.60
CA GLY A 32 -15.01 8.37 -12.22
C GLY A 32 -15.61 7.06 -11.71
N PHE A 33 -15.23 6.64 -10.52
CA PHE A 33 -15.71 5.39 -9.93
C PHE A 33 -16.20 5.59 -8.50
N TYR A 34 -17.16 4.76 -8.12
CA TYR A 34 -17.68 4.65 -6.77
C TYR A 34 -17.91 3.18 -6.42
N THR A 35 -17.27 2.72 -5.36
CA THR A 35 -17.42 1.37 -4.83
C THR A 35 -17.88 1.44 -3.39
N GLN A 36 -18.90 0.68 -3.02
CA GLN A 36 -19.35 0.52 -1.65
C GLN A 36 -19.35 -0.96 -1.29
N TYR A 37 -18.76 -1.27 -0.13
CA TYR A 37 -18.81 -2.58 0.49
C TYR A 37 -19.57 -2.52 1.80
N LYS A 38 -20.35 -3.56 2.07
CA LYS A 38 -20.90 -3.88 3.38
C LYS A 38 -20.19 -5.14 3.88
N ASP A 39 -19.81 -5.13 5.15
CA ASP A 39 -19.08 -6.23 5.77
C ASP A 39 -17.75 -6.55 5.04
N MET A 40 -17.02 -5.51 4.56
CA MET A 40 -15.73 -5.68 3.87
C MET A 40 -14.75 -6.43 4.75
N VAL A 41 -14.11 -7.47 4.21
CA VAL A 41 -13.14 -8.25 4.95
C VAL A 41 -11.77 -7.57 4.91
N GLU A 42 -11.25 -7.25 6.08
CA GLU A 42 -9.88 -6.77 6.28
C GLU A 42 -9.14 -7.64 7.29
N PHE A 43 -7.80 -7.59 7.27
CA PHE A 43 -7.03 -8.16 8.37
C PHE A 43 -6.74 -7.09 9.43
N GLN A 44 -6.66 -7.52 10.67
CA GLN A 44 -6.30 -6.71 11.83
C GLN A 44 -5.14 -7.38 12.56
N PHE A 45 -4.09 -6.63 12.83
CA PHE A 45 -3.04 -7.07 13.74
C PHE A 45 -3.51 -6.92 15.18
N GLY A 46 -3.14 -7.90 16.03
CA GLY A 46 -3.51 -7.92 17.43
C GLY A 46 -2.60 -8.82 18.26
N LEU A 47 -2.85 -8.82 19.56
CA LEU A 47 -2.29 -9.79 20.47
C LEU A 47 -3.27 -10.96 20.59
N PHE A 48 -2.75 -12.18 20.54
CA PHE A 48 -3.53 -13.41 20.57
C PHE A 48 -3.01 -14.35 21.64
N ASN A 49 -3.93 -15.05 22.29
CA ASN A 49 -3.59 -16.18 23.16
C ASN A 49 -2.99 -17.31 22.33
N ASN A 50 -1.85 -17.85 22.75
CA ASN A 50 -1.19 -18.93 22.06
C ASN A 50 -1.91 -20.29 22.20
N ALA A 51 -2.81 -20.44 23.18
CA ALA A 51 -3.51 -21.69 23.43
C ALA A 51 -4.75 -21.88 22.53
N ASP A 52 -5.55 -20.83 22.32
CA ASP A 52 -6.81 -20.88 21.59
C ASP A 52 -6.94 -19.87 20.45
N TYR A 53 -5.89 -19.06 20.22
CA TYR A 53 -5.82 -18.03 19.20
C TYR A 53 -6.91 -16.96 19.31
N THR A 54 -7.50 -16.79 20.49
CA THR A 54 -8.42 -15.69 20.74
C THR A 54 -7.68 -14.36 20.83
N MET A 55 -8.28 -13.30 20.27
CA MET A 55 -7.70 -11.96 20.36
C MET A 55 -7.84 -11.43 21.80
N ILE A 56 -6.75 -10.91 22.32
CA ILE A 56 -6.70 -10.25 23.61
C ILE A 56 -7.24 -8.83 23.44
N ASN A 57 -8.39 -8.55 24.02
CA ASN A 57 -9.11 -7.28 23.81
C ASN A 57 -8.98 -6.31 24.99
N SER A 58 -8.37 -6.74 26.10
CA SER A 58 -8.22 -5.90 27.29
C SER A 58 -6.86 -6.10 27.96
N ILE A 59 -6.39 -5.04 28.69
CA ILE A 59 -5.19 -5.15 29.52
C ILE A 59 -5.40 -6.16 30.66
N SER A 60 -6.61 -6.22 31.23
CA SER A 60 -6.94 -7.18 32.26
C SER A 60 -6.83 -8.63 31.76
N ASP A 61 -7.24 -8.90 30.55
CA ASP A 61 -7.05 -10.24 29.93
C ASP A 61 -5.57 -10.55 29.72
N ALA A 62 -4.79 -9.57 29.21
CA ALA A 62 -3.35 -9.74 29.05
C ALA A 62 -2.64 -10.01 30.37
N ILE A 63 -2.97 -9.26 31.44
CA ILE A 63 -2.40 -9.46 32.78
C ILE A 63 -2.81 -10.84 33.34
N ARG A 64 -4.09 -11.22 33.23
CA ARG A 64 -4.57 -12.53 33.68
C ARG A 64 -3.80 -13.66 32.98
N MET A 65 -3.61 -13.57 31.69
CA MET A 65 -2.85 -14.58 30.93
C MET A 65 -1.40 -14.69 31.39
N ILE A 66 -0.74 -13.55 31.66
CA ILE A 66 0.63 -13.54 32.19
C ILE A 66 0.66 -14.21 33.58
N THR A 67 -0.31 -13.88 34.45
CA THR A 67 -0.39 -14.47 35.81
C THR A 67 -0.73 -15.96 35.78
N ASP A 68 -1.53 -16.40 34.82
CA ASP A 68 -1.89 -17.81 34.64
C ASP A 68 -0.80 -18.61 33.88
N GLY A 69 0.33 -17.99 33.57
CA GLY A 69 1.44 -18.62 32.83
C GLY A 69 1.12 -18.93 31.37
N GLN A 70 0.08 -18.32 30.82
CA GLN A 70 -0.29 -18.49 29.41
C GLN A 70 0.55 -17.58 28.52
N GLY A 71 1.00 -18.10 27.40
CA GLY A 71 1.73 -17.32 26.40
C GLY A 71 0.79 -16.53 25.49
N PHE A 72 1.26 -15.39 25.00
CA PHE A 72 0.60 -14.66 23.93
C PHE A 72 1.59 -14.26 22.85
N GLY A 73 1.06 -13.96 21.67
CA GLY A 73 1.86 -13.55 20.51
C GLY A 73 1.14 -12.52 19.65
N ILE A 74 1.90 -11.88 18.78
CA ILE A 74 1.33 -11.03 17.73
C ILE A 74 0.86 -11.91 16.60
N GLY A 75 -0.33 -11.60 16.11
CA GLY A 75 -0.93 -12.27 14.98
C GLY A 75 -1.75 -11.33 14.12
N ALA A 76 -2.30 -11.88 13.04
CA ALA A 76 -3.26 -11.20 12.20
C ALA A 76 -4.54 -12.03 12.12
N GLN A 77 -5.68 -11.38 12.25
CA GLN A 77 -6.99 -12.00 12.13
C GLN A 77 -7.82 -11.25 11.10
N PHE A 78 -8.62 -11.98 10.33
CA PHE A 78 -9.61 -11.34 9.47
C PHE A 78 -10.83 -10.90 10.29
N HIS A 79 -11.35 -9.72 9.96
CA HIS A 79 -12.57 -9.18 10.53
C HIS A 79 -13.36 -8.41 9.45
N ASN A 80 -14.63 -8.13 9.74
CA ASN A 80 -15.45 -7.33 8.84
C ASN A 80 -15.40 -5.86 9.25
N VAL A 81 -15.11 -4.99 8.27
CA VAL A 81 -15.39 -3.55 8.35
C VAL A 81 -16.85 -3.37 7.94
N SER A 82 -17.67 -2.73 8.79
CA SER A 82 -19.11 -2.69 8.59
C SER A 82 -19.52 -2.03 7.27
N LYS A 83 -18.88 -0.90 6.91
CA LYS A 83 -19.14 -0.20 5.67
C LYS A 83 -17.91 0.52 5.14
N ALA A 84 -17.46 0.14 3.96
CA ALA A 84 -16.37 0.78 3.25
C ALA A 84 -16.87 1.49 2.00
N GLN A 85 -16.34 2.69 1.74
CA GLN A 85 -16.61 3.48 0.54
C GLN A 85 -15.29 3.87 -0.11
N ILE A 86 -15.17 3.60 -1.40
CA ILE A 86 -13.99 3.94 -2.19
C ILE A 86 -14.47 4.65 -3.44
N TYR A 87 -14.11 5.90 -3.60
CA TYR A 87 -14.46 6.65 -4.80
C TYR A 87 -13.29 7.50 -5.28
N GLY A 88 -13.32 7.84 -6.54
CA GLY A 88 -12.21 8.58 -7.11
C GLY A 88 -12.33 8.85 -8.59
N VAL A 89 -11.21 9.29 -9.14
CA VAL A 89 -11.06 9.58 -10.56
C VAL A 89 -9.76 8.95 -11.05
N GLU A 90 -9.84 8.32 -12.22
CA GLU A 90 -8.70 7.80 -12.96
C GLU A 90 -8.57 8.56 -14.27
N ILE A 91 -7.35 9.00 -14.58
CA ILE A 91 -6.98 9.67 -15.83
C ILE A 91 -5.78 8.96 -16.40
N SER A 92 -5.89 8.50 -17.63
CA SER A 92 -4.76 7.89 -18.32
C SER A 92 -4.64 8.34 -19.78
N THR A 93 -3.43 8.26 -20.31
CA THR A 93 -3.18 8.43 -21.72
C THR A 93 -2.11 7.45 -22.18
N ASN A 94 -2.35 6.85 -23.33
CA ASN A 94 -1.42 5.95 -23.97
C ASN A 94 -1.24 6.38 -25.42
N GLY A 95 -0.05 6.24 -25.93
CA GLY A 95 0.15 6.55 -27.32
C GLY A 95 1.55 6.28 -27.83
N VAL A 96 1.74 6.67 -29.07
CA VAL A 96 3.01 6.60 -29.76
C VAL A 96 3.28 7.90 -30.50
N TYR A 97 4.52 8.34 -30.47
CA TYR A 97 5.07 9.37 -31.34
C TYR A 97 5.99 8.72 -32.38
N ASN A 98 5.69 8.92 -33.65
CA ASN A 98 6.47 8.37 -34.76
C ASN A 98 7.43 9.43 -35.28
N PHE A 99 8.72 9.34 -34.93
CA PHE A 99 9.76 10.21 -35.50
C PHE A 99 9.98 9.87 -36.99
N ASN A 100 10.10 8.56 -37.27
CA ASN A 100 10.24 7.99 -38.58
C ASN A 100 9.91 6.49 -38.56
N LYS A 101 10.11 5.76 -39.70
CA LYS A 101 9.80 4.32 -39.81
C LYS A 101 10.56 3.44 -38.79
N ASN A 102 11.74 3.87 -38.36
CA ASN A 102 12.65 3.09 -37.48
C ASN A 102 12.76 3.64 -36.05
N THR A 103 12.10 4.76 -35.77
CA THR A 103 12.22 5.46 -34.47
C THR A 103 10.86 5.83 -33.96
N LYS A 104 10.52 5.31 -32.79
CA LYS A 104 9.23 5.52 -32.13
C LYS A 104 9.43 5.78 -30.63
N LEU A 105 8.55 6.56 -30.08
CA LEU A 105 8.42 6.75 -28.62
C LEU A 105 7.03 6.29 -28.21
N PHE A 106 6.94 5.27 -27.37
CA PHE A 106 5.71 4.85 -26.74
C PHE A 106 5.62 5.49 -25.36
N TYR A 107 4.43 5.87 -24.94
CA TYR A 107 4.18 6.42 -23.63
C TYR A 107 2.86 5.91 -23.05
N ASN A 108 2.86 5.74 -21.74
CA ASN A 108 1.70 5.43 -20.94
C ASN A 108 1.80 6.24 -19.66
N LEU A 109 0.84 7.12 -19.42
CA LEU A 109 0.77 7.97 -18.23
C LEU A 109 -0.56 7.69 -17.55
N GLY A 110 -0.56 7.50 -16.26
CA GLY A 110 -1.77 7.27 -15.48
C GLY A 110 -1.70 7.95 -14.14
N TYR A 111 -2.81 8.55 -13.74
CA TYR A 111 -3.01 9.14 -12.43
C TYR A 111 -4.33 8.66 -11.86
N VAL A 112 -4.31 8.29 -10.58
CA VAL A 112 -5.49 7.86 -9.84
C VAL A 112 -5.58 8.69 -8.55
N TYR A 113 -6.73 9.32 -8.36
CA TYR A 113 -7.16 9.82 -7.07
C TYR A 113 -8.18 8.88 -6.48
N THR A 114 -7.98 8.48 -5.23
CA THR A 114 -8.86 7.57 -4.49
C THR A 114 -9.17 8.15 -3.12
N GLU A 115 -10.43 8.19 -2.74
CA GLU A 115 -10.87 8.49 -1.38
C GLU A 115 -11.37 7.19 -0.73
N PRO A 116 -10.51 6.46 0.02
CA PRO A 116 -10.86 5.18 0.63
C PRO A 116 -11.36 5.42 2.06
N ARG A 117 -12.67 5.40 2.29
CA ARG A 117 -13.28 5.70 3.60
C ARG A 117 -13.83 4.47 4.29
N ASP A 118 -13.59 4.39 5.58
CA ASP A 118 -14.42 3.66 6.52
C ASP A 118 -15.63 4.54 6.85
N ALA A 119 -16.81 4.19 6.32
CA ALA A 119 -18.00 5.03 6.41
C ALA A 119 -18.67 4.99 7.79
N ASP A 120 -18.35 4.00 8.61
CA ASP A 120 -18.86 3.84 9.96
C ASP A 120 -17.84 4.26 11.03
N TYR A 121 -16.69 4.80 10.59
CA TYR A 121 -15.68 5.32 11.50
C TYR A 121 -16.29 6.42 12.39
N LYS A 122 -16.30 6.18 13.69
CA LYS A 122 -16.68 7.18 14.70
C LYS A 122 -15.40 7.83 15.23
N GLU A 123 -15.34 9.16 15.15
CA GLU A 123 -14.26 9.92 15.78
C GLU A 123 -14.27 9.64 17.28
N ARG A 124 -13.13 9.21 17.84
CA ARG A 124 -13.00 8.98 19.28
C ARG A 124 -13.08 10.33 20.00
N ASN A 125 -13.84 10.38 21.06
CA ASN A 125 -13.60 11.36 22.13
C ASN A 125 -12.39 10.87 22.95
N ASP A 126 -11.20 11.30 22.53
CA ASP A 126 -9.89 10.72 22.89
C ASP A 126 -9.56 10.71 24.39
N ALA A 127 -10.28 11.46 25.21
CA ALA A 127 -9.96 11.59 26.65
C ALA A 127 -10.58 10.50 27.53
N GLU A 128 -11.77 10.00 27.23
CA GLU A 128 -12.49 9.05 28.10
C GLU A 128 -12.25 7.59 27.72
N ASP A 129 -12.14 7.27 26.45
CA ASP A 129 -11.99 5.91 25.95
C ASP A 129 -10.58 5.32 26.16
N LEU A 130 -9.54 6.17 26.25
CA LEU A 130 -8.16 5.77 26.50
C LEU A 130 -7.92 5.28 27.94
N TYR A 131 -8.74 5.74 28.88
CA TYR A 131 -8.62 5.37 30.29
C TYR A 131 -9.34 4.08 30.66
N THR A 132 -10.35 3.67 29.89
CA THR A 132 -11.19 2.52 30.22
C THR A 132 -10.71 1.21 29.65
N ASP A 133 -10.16 1.18 28.44
CA ASP A 133 -9.56 -0.03 27.87
C ASP A 133 -8.63 0.26 26.68
N PRO A 134 -7.32 0.41 26.92
CA PRO A 134 -6.35 0.70 25.87
C PRO A 134 -6.14 -0.46 24.88
N LEU A 135 -6.70 -1.66 25.12
CA LEU A 135 -6.67 -2.81 24.22
C LEU A 135 -8.00 -3.07 23.52
N GLN A 136 -8.99 -2.18 23.62
CA GLN A 136 -10.22 -2.29 22.80
C GLN A 136 -9.92 -2.21 21.30
N MET A 137 -9.23 -3.22 20.80
CA MET A 137 -8.83 -3.33 19.39
C MET A 137 -9.96 -3.81 18.49
N LYS A 138 -11.01 -4.39 19.07
CA LYS A 138 -12.08 -5.05 18.32
C LYS A 138 -12.94 -4.11 17.50
N GLU A 139 -13.06 -2.86 17.91
CA GLU A 139 -13.89 -1.87 17.21
C GLU A 139 -13.12 -0.81 16.42
N LYS A 140 -11.80 -0.72 16.62
CA LYS A 140 -11.00 0.42 16.12
C LYS A 140 -9.67 -0.03 15.53
N SER A 141 -9.73 -0.87 14.50
CA SER A 141 -8.51 -1.33 13.82
C SER A 141 -7.77 -0.22 13.06
N ASN A 142 -8.43 0.90 12.75
CA ASN A 142 -7.89 1.98 11.93
C ASN A 142 -7.45 3.19 12.77
N THR A 143 -6.34 3.83 12.38
CA THR A 143 -5.88 5.09 13.00
C THR A 143 -6.69 6.31 12.55
N GLY A 144 -7.70 6.18 11.71
CA GLY A 144 -8.52 7.27 11.23
C GLY A 144 -9.65 6.81 10.32
N LYS A 145 -10.40 7.77 9.79
CA LYS A 145 -11.57 7.56 8.91
C LYS A 145 -11.26 6.93 7.54
N TYR A 146 -10.01 6.61 7.27
CA TYR A 146 -9.57 6.02 6.02
C TYR A 146 -9.35 4.53 6.17
N LEU A 147 -9.62 3.78 5.12
CA LEU A 147 -9.24 2.37 5.03
C LEU A 147 -7.72 2.23 5.05
N LYS A 148 -7.23 1.22 5.74
CA LYS A 148 -5.79 1.01 5.96
C LYS A 148 -5.00 0.79 4.68
N TYR A 149 -3.74 1.24 4.69
CA TYR A 149 -2.72 0.94 3.68
C TYR A 149 -3.03 1.41 2.26
N ARG A 150 -3.89 2.43 2.11
CA ARG A 150 -4.27 2.97 0.80
C ARG A 150 -3.79 4.40 0.63
N PRO A 151 -2.92 4.68 -0.34
CA PRO A 151 -2.57 6.04 -0.71
C PRO A 151 -3.75 6.69 -1.45
N LYS A 152 -3.94 8.01 -1.24
CA LYS A 152 -4.96 8.76 -1.99
C LYS A 152 -4.58 9.02 -3.44
N HIS A 153 -3.31 9.27 -3.68
CA HIS A 153 -2.82 9.65 -4.99
C HIS A 153 -1.78 8.64 -5.47
N SER A 154 -1.91 8.23 -6.70
CA SER A 154 -0.93 7.39 -7.40
C SER A 154 -0.71 7.91 -8.80
N PHE A 155 0.54 8.01 -9.20
CA PHE A 155 0.94 8.36 -10.56
C PHE A 155 1.88 7.29 -11.10
N LYS A 156 1.71 6.91 -12.36
CA LYS A 156 2.61 6.03 -13.08
C LYS A 156 2.90 6.61 -14.48
N ALA A 157 4.15 6.55 -14.88
CA ALA A 157 4.57 6.89 -16.22
C ALA A 157 5.49 5.80 -16.75
N THR A 158 5.24 5.36 -17.98
CA THR A 158 6.12 4.47 -18.72
C THR A 158 6.44 5.14 -20.05
N VAL A 159 7.70 5.20 -20.38
CA VAL A 159 8.18 5.72 -21.67
C VAL A 159 9.15 4.70 -22.23
N ASP A 160 8.95 4.32 -23.50
CA ASP A 160 9.81 3.40 -24.25
C ASP A 160 10.22 4.02 -25.58
N PHE A 161 11.49 4.33 -25.71
CA PHE A 161 12.09 4.82 -26.94
C PHE A 161 12.68 3.65 -27.74
N GLN A 162 12.18 3.44 -28.93
CA GLN A 162 12.62 2.40 -29.83
C GLN A 162 13.37 3.02 -31.00
N TRP A 163 14.60 2.58 -31.21
CA TRP A 163 15.41 2.97 -32.35
C TRP A 163 16.07 1.76 -32.97
N LYS A 164 15.62 1.40 -34.20
CA LYS A 164 16.09 0.21 -34.89
C LYS A 164 16.03 -1.04 -33.99
N ARG A 165 17.20 -1.52 -33.54
CA ARG A 165 17.37 -2.71 -32.69
C ARG A 165 17.50 -2.40 -31.20
N ILE A 166 17.52 -1.11 -30.85
CA ILE A 166 17.72 -0.64 -29.49
C ILE A 166 16.37 -0.20 -28.89
N ASN A 167 16.15 -0.53 -27.64
CA ASN A 167 15.03 -0.06 -26.84
C ASN A 167 15.55 0.55 -25.54
N LEU A 168 15.11 1.76 -25.23
CA LEU A 168 15.38 2.45 -23.97
C LEU A 168 14.04 2.71 -23.28
N GLY A 169 13.87 2.19 -22.08
CA GLY A 169 12.64 2.37 -21.32
C GLY A 169 12.89 2.98 -19.95
N ALA A 170 11.92 3.75 -19.50
CA ALA A 170 11.88 4.27 -18.14
C ALA A 170 10.47 4.10 -17.56
N ASN A 171 10.39 3.69 -16.28
CA ASN A 171 9.17 3.72 -15.50
C ASN A 171 9.36 4.67 -14.33
N VAL A 172 8.35 5.46 -14.06
CA VAL A 172 8.23 6.27 -12.83
C VAL A 172 6.95 5.86 -12.13
N ALA A 173 7.03 5.56 -10.85
CA ALA A 173 5.87 5.35 -10.00
C ALA A 173 5.97 6.28 -8.79
N TRP A 174 4.93 7.07 -8.57
CA TRP A 174 4.81 7.94 -7.41
C TRP A 174 3.53 7.63 -6.63
N LYS A 175 3.62 7.66 -5.30
CA LYS A 175 2.48 7.49 -4.41
C LYS A 175 2.53 8.52 -3.28
N SER A 176 1.35 8.99 -2.86
CA SER A 176 1.20 9.80 -1.65
C SER A 176 1.44 8.96 -0.40
N LYS A 177 1.61 9.61 0.74
CA LYS A 177 1.66 8.93 2.03
C LYS A 177 0.38 8.14 2.31
N ILE A 178 0.49 7.13 3.14
CA ILE A 178 -0.63 6.34 3.66
C ILE A 178 -1.23 7.07 4.86
N LEU A 179 -2.56 7.19 4.92
CA LEU A 179 -3.26 7.98 5.94
C LEU A 179 -3.73 7.16 7.12
N ALA A 180 -3.94 5.86 6.94
CA ALA A 180 -4.39 4.97 8.00
C ALA A 180 -3.63 3.64 7.98
N VAL A 181 -3.30 3.17 9.16
CA VAL A 181 -2.65 1.87 9.42
C VAL A 181 -3.34 1.20 10.61
N ASP A 182 -2.92 0.00 10.97
CA ASP A 182 -3.41 -0.64 12.19
C ASP A 182 -3.04 0.17 13.42
N TYR A 183 -4.01 0.38 14.29
CA TYR A 183 -3.86 1.16 15.52
C TYR A 183 -2.77 0.58 16.46
N LEU A 184 -2.67 -0.75 16.55
CA LEU A 184 -1.63 -1.42 17.35
C LEU A 184 -0.21 -0.97 17.00
N MET A 185 0.01 -0.56 15.74
CA MET A 185 1.32 -0.14 15.25
C MET A 185 1.62 1.34 15.52
N MET A 186 0.59 2.14 15.83
CA MET A 186 0.65 3.60 15.94
C MET A 186 0.16 4.04 17.30
N ASP A 187 0.93 3.73 18.33
CA ASP A 187 0.55 4.12 19.68
C ASP A 187 0.84 5.59 19.98
N GLU A 188 -0.21 6.36 20.10
CA GLU A 188 -0.16 7.78 20.46
C GLU A 188 -0.50 8.04 21.95
N ARG A 189 -0.47 7.01 22.80
CA ARG A 189 -0.86 7.13 24.21
C ARG A 189 0.10 8.00 25.02
N PRO A 190 -0.42 8.66 26.10
CA PRO A 190 0.42 9.40 27.03
C PRO A 190 1.49 8.53 27.68
N LYS A 191 2.67 9.09 27.88
CA LYS A 191 3.88 8.43 28.35
C LYS A 191 3.72 7.58 29.63
N ALA A 192 2.76 7.95 30.52
CA ALA A 192 2.48 7.22 31.75
C ALA A 192 1.78 5.86 31.56
N GLN A 193 1.19 5.60 30.37
CA GLN A 193 0.53 4.32 30.04
C GLN A 193 1.40 3.44 29.13
N LEU A 194 2.58 3.92 28.76
CA LEU A 194 3.48 3.24 27.81
C LEU A 194 4.22 2.07 28.46
N ASP A 195 4.45 2.07 29.77
CA ASP A 195 5.38 1.15 30.42
C ASP A 195 5.01 -0.33 30.25
N LEU A 196 3.73 -0.70 30.41
CA LEU A 196 3.32 -2.09 30.21
C LEU A 196 3.26 -2.48 28.73
N MET A 197 2.76 -1.57 27.90
CA MET A 197 2.68 -1.85 26.46
C MET A 197 4.04 -1.75 25.78
N ASP A 198 4.94 -0.91 26.28
CA ASP A 198 6.33 -0.89 25.84
C ASP A 198 7.04 -2.19 26.20
N TYR A 199 6.76 -2.75 27.37
CA TYR A 199 7.25 -4.08 27.76
C TYR A 199 6.70 -5.17 26.82
N VAL A 200 5.40 -5.19 26.57
CA VAL A 200 4.76 -6.14 25.64
C VAL A 200 5.30 -5.98 24.23
N ARG A 201 5.48 -4.76 23.74
CA ARG A 201 6.08 -4.48 22.42
C ARG A 201 7.55 -4.85 22.37
N GLY A 202 8.29 -4.59 23.47
CA GLY A 202 9.69 -5.00 23.57
C GLY A 202 9.86 -6.50 23.39
N ILE A 203 8.99 -7.30 24.00
CA ILE A 203 8.97 -8.76 23.81
C ILE A 203 8.59 -9.13 22.38
N ALA A 204 7.61 -8.45 21.79
CA ALA A 204 7.02 -8.82 20.52
C ALA A 204 7.81 -8.34 19.29
N PHE A 205 8.45 -7.18 19.34
CA PHE A 205 9.10 -6.54 18.19
C PHE A 205 10.60 -6.31 18.35
N GLY A 206 11.20 -6.70 19.46
CA GLY A 206 12.63 -6.47 19.71
C GLY A 206 12.94 -4.98 19.88
N TYR A 207 12.99 -4.49 21.09
CA TYR A 207 13.26 -3.07 21.38
C TYR A 207 14.72 -2.72 21.15
N SER A 208 15.00 -1.81 20.26
CA SER A 208 16.23 -1.02 20.31
C SER A 208 15.92 0.34 20.94
N LYS A 209 16.74 0.73 21.91
CA LYS A 209 16.61 1.95 22.73
C LYS A 209 16.53 3.18 21.80
N GLY A 210 15.32 3.76 21.65
CA GLY A 210 15.13 5.08 21.04
C GLY A 210 14.22 5.18 19.81
N GLU A 211 13.92 4.12 19.06
CA GLU A 211 13.03 4.22 17.90
C GLU A 211 11.93 3.15 17.95
N THR A 212 10.69 3.60 18.13
CA THR A 212 9.52 2.72 18.08
C THR A 212 9.10 2.48 16.63
N LEU A 213 8.30 1.44 16.38
CA LEU A 213 7.71 1.20 15.06
C LEU A 213 6.90 2.40 14.57
N ALA A 214 6.15 3.05 15.48
CA ALA A 214 5.39 4.26 15.17
C ALA A 214 6.31 5.42 14.78
N THR A 215 7.38 5.66 15.53
CA THR A 215 8.36 6.71 15.22
C THR A 215 9.02 6.47 13.86
N TYR A 216 9.46 5.25 13.61
CA TYR A 216 10.02 4.85 12.31
C TYR A 216 9.01 5.08 11.18
N TRP A 217 7.78 4.57 11.35
CA TRP A 217 6.74 4.72 10.34
C TRP A 217 6.42 6.19 10.04
N ASN A 218 6.20 7.01 11.07
CA ASN A 218 5.91 8.44 10.89
C ASN A 218 7.01 9.18 10.14
N LYS A 219 8.27 8.81 10.38
CA LYS A 219 9.43 9.39 9.69
C LYS A 219 9.51 8.95 8.21
N HIS A 220 9.14 7.70 7.90
CA HIS A 220 9.32 7.12 6.56
C HIS A 220 8.04 7.08 5.72
N ASN A 221 6.86 7.26 6.34
CA ASN A 221 5.57 7.35 5.63
C ASN A 221 5.42 8.72 4.95
N THR A 222 6.26 8.98 3.99
CA THR A 222 6.25 10.19 3.16
C THR A 222 5.87 9.83 1.73
N PRO A 223 5.40 10.79 0.91
CA PRO A 223 5.27 10.56 -0.52
C PRO A 223 6.61 10.09 -1.10
N TYR A 224 6.58 9.13 -1.99
CA TYR A 224 7.78 8.60 -2.61
C TYR A 224 7.62 8.38 -4.11
N ALA A 225 8.75 8.42 -4.82
CA ALA A 225 8.85 8.04 -6.21
C ALA A 225 9.93 6.98 -6.39
N THR A 226 9.67 6.01 -7.27
CA THR A 226 10.65 5.07 -7.77
C THR A 226 10.84 5.27 -9.27
N VAL A 227 12.06 5.07 -9.74
CA VAL A 227 12.40 5.13 -11.16
C VAL A 227 13.11 3.83 -11.53
N ASP A 228 12.63 3.19 -12.59
CA ASP A 228 13.26 2.02 -13.18
C ASP A 228 13.73 2.36 -14.58
N LEU A 229 14.89 1.84 -14.99
CA LEU A 229 15.42 1.98 -16.33
C LEU A 229 15.57 0.62 -17.01
N ARG A 230 15.33 0.61 -18.32
CA ARG A 230 15.51 -0.56 -19.17
C ARG A 230 16.34 -0.20 -20.39
N PHE A 231 17.29 -1.05 -20.71
CA PHE A 231 18.02 -1.03 -21.97
C PHE A 231 17.88 -2.38 -22.66
N GLY A 232 17.41 -2.41 -23.87
CA GLY A 232 17.26 -3.62 -24.66
C GLY A 232 17.98 -3.52 -26.00
N VAL A 233 18.53 -4.63 -26.46
CA VAL A 233 19.17 -4.73 -27.79
C VAL A 233 18.83 -6.07 -28.45
N LYS A 234 18.35 -6.02 -29.72
CA LYS A 234 18.19 -7.19 -30.56
C LYS A 234 19.50 -7.43 -31.32
N VAL A 235 20.26 -8.43 -30.91
CA VAL A 235 21.56 -8.76 -31.53
C VAL A 235 21.35 -9.47 -32.87
N THR A 236 20.46 -10.47 -32.91
CA THR A 236 20.01 -11.15 -34.11
C THR A 236 18.48 -11.08 -34.24
N LYS A 237 17.90 -11.77 -35.19
CA LYS A 237 16.43 -11.92 -35.26
C LYS A 237 15.92 -12.82 -34.14
N GLU A 238 16.74 -13.75 -33.71
CA GLU A 238 16.42 -14.78 -32.72
C GLU A 238 16.86 -14.42 -31.31
N VAL A 239 17.87 -13.53 -31.12
CA VAL A 239 18.50 -13.24 -29.84
C VAL A 239 18.36 -11.77 -29.46
N ALA A 240 17.80 -11.54 -28.26
CA ALA A 240 17.73 -10.21 -27.67
C ALA A 240 18.22 -10.24 -26.21
N PHE A 241 18.86 -9.17 -25.77
CA PHE A 241 19.24 -8.95 -24.40
C PHE A 241 18.49 -7.74 -23.84
N GLN A 242 18.16 -7.80 -22.54
CA GLN A 242 17.59 -6.67 -21.81
C GLN A 242 18.28 -6.54 -20.47
N PHE A 243 18.75 -5.35 -20.16
CA PHE A 243 19.28 -4.98 -18.87
C PHE A 243 18.31 -4.01 -18.19
N MET A 244 17.99 -4.26 -16.91
CA MET A 244 17.06 -3.46 -16.13
C MET A 244 17.69 -3.06 -14.80
N VAL A 245 17.44 -1.83 -14.38
CA VAL A 245 17.74 -1.32 -13.06
C VAL A 245 16.43 -0.89 -12.42
N ASN A 246 15.96 -1.64 -11.44
CA ASN A 246 14.78 -1.27 -10.67
C ASN A 246 15.18 -0.44 -9.46
N ASN A 247 14.34 0.52 -9.07
CA ASN A 247 14.61 1.44 -7.99
C ASN A 247 15.99 2.13 -8.14
N LEU A 248 16.18 2.80 -9.27
CA LEU A 248 17.48 3.40 -9.69
C LEU A 248 18.13 4.23 -8.58
N PHE A 249 17.34 5.01 -7.82
CA PHE A 249 17.83 5.89 -6.77
C PHE A 249 17.95 5.21 -5.41
N ASN A 250 17.73 3.89 -5.34
CA ASN A 250 17.73 3.11 -4.11
C ASN A 250 16.84 3.73 -3.01
N LYS A 251 15.65 4.22 -3.41
CA LYS A 251 14.70 4.83 -2.46
C LYS A 251 14.18 3.76 -1.53
N GLU A 252 14.36 3.96 -0.22
CA GLU A 252 13.70 3.16 0.80
C GLU A 252 12.24 3.61 0.93
N TYR A 253 11.32 2.67 0.86
CA TYR A 253 9.89 2.91 1.01
C TYR A 253 9.18 1.65 1.51
N SER A 254 8.01 1.86 2.12
CA SER A 254 7.18 0.79 2.68
C SER A 254 5.74 0.92 2.22
N TYR A 255 5.10 -0.20 1.93
CA TYR A 255 3.66 -0.24 1.62
C TYR A 255 2.80 -0.28 2.88
N ARG A 256 3.36 -0.72 3.98
CA ARG A 256 2.76 -0.86 5.31
C ARG A 256 3.89 -0.99 6.34
N PRO A 257 3.62 -0.73 7.64
CA PRO A 257 4.59 -0.99 8.69
C PRO A 257 5.19 -2.40 8.56
N MET A 258 6.47 -2.56 8.84
CA MET A 258 7.26 -3.79 8.74
C MET A 258 7.44 -4.39 7.32
N ALA A 259 6.93 -3.78 6.27
CA ALA A 259 7.09 -4.26 4.90
C ALA A 259 7.93 -3.27 4.08
N VAL A 260 9.24 -3.35 4.23
CA VAL A 260 10.18 -2.57 3.41
C VAL A 260 10.25 -3.16 2.01
N ALA A 261 10.15 -2.31 1.01
CA ALA A 261 10.22 -2.72 -0.39
C ALA A 261 11.67 -3.06 -0.80
N ALA A 262 11.79 -3.78 -1.92
CA ALA A 262 13.10 -4.17 -2.42
C ALA A 262 14.00 -2.96 -2.71
N PRO A 263 15.29 -3.02 -2.35
CA PRO A 263 16.27 -2.01 -2.71
C PRO A 263 16.51 -2.01 -4.23
N ARG A 264 17.47 -1.21 -4.68
CA ARG A 264 17.87 -1.24 -6.09
C ARG A 264 18.32 -2.63 -6.51
N THR A 265 17.74 -3.11 -7.63
CA THR A 265 18.07 -4.42 -8.19
C THR A 265 18.48 -4.29 -9.64
N PHE A 266 19.36 -5.18 -10.06
CA PHE A 266 19.83 -5.28 -11.44
C PHE A 266 19.39 -6.62 -12.01
N VAL A 267 18.82 -6.59 -13.22
CA VAL A 267 18.32 -7.78 -13.91
C VAL A 267 18.90 -7.82 -15.32
N LEU A 268 19.47 -8.95 -15.68
CA LEU A 268 19.85 -9.25 -17.06
C LEU A 268 18.92 -10.37 -17.57
N LYS A 269 18.29 -10.12 -18.73
CA LYS A 269 17.42 -11.08 -19.39
C LYS A 269 17.94 -11.34 -20.80
N MET A 270 17.91 -12.60 -21.22
CA MET A 270 18.14 -13.02 -22.60
C MET A 270 16.89 -13.72 -23.12
N ASP A 271 16.42 -13.28 -24.27
CA ASP A 271 15.31 -13.90 -25.00
C ASP A 271 15.89 -14.59 -26.23
N VAL A 272 15.54 -15.88 -26.42
CA VAL A 272 15.92 -16.68 -27.60
C VAL A 272 14.64 -17.26 -28.22
N THR A 273 14.45 -17.01 -29.52
CA THR A 273 13.34 -17.56 -30.31
C THR A 273 13.89 -18.59 -31.27
N PHE A 274 13.36 -19.80 -31.26
CA PHE A 274 13.76 -20.92 -32.13
C PHE A 274 12.86 -21.01 -33.36
#